data_70d8438449ffe86f3b53d1b1c3a783aa
#
_entry.id   70d8438449ffe86f3b53d1b1c3a783aa
#
_cell.length_a   1.000
_cell.length_b   1.000
_cell.length_c   1.000
_cell.angle_alpha   90.00
_cell.angle_beta   90.00
_cell.angle_gamma   90.00
#
_symmetry.space_group_name_H-M   'P 1'
#
loop_
_entity.id
_entity.type
_entity.pdbx_description
1 polymer ?
#
loop_
_entity_poly.entity_id
_entity_poly.type
_entity_poly.pdbx_seq_one_letter_code
_entity_poly.pdbx_strand_id
1 'polypeptide(L)'
;GQSWPVISGFADFERAKSSLEAVKRLLNTDNGIKLSWPGFTRYDPEKGGVTSYPPGAKENGGIFLHSNPWVMIAETMLGNGDRAFEYYQQINPAAKNDSIEVYEIEPYCYAQNILGDEHPQFGLGRNSWLSGTASWTYQAATQYILGIRPTHRGLLIDPCIPHSWDGFSVTRVYRGATYKIAVRNPEHVSKGLASVESDGRSLDGAILPLLEPSESCEVLVTMGRDKKMKASSASQAVAVK
;
A
#
# COMPACT_ATOMS: atom_id res chain seq x y z
N GLY A 1 11.25 3.18 9.25
CA GLY A 1 12.62 3.14 8.68
C GLY A 1 12.76 2.14 7.53
N GLN A 2 12.10 0.97 7.57
CA GLN A 2 12.35 -0.12 6.61
C GLN A 2 11.71 0.09 5.22
N SER A 3 10.59 0.80 5.13
CA SER A 3 9.86 1.01 3.88
C SER A 3 10.42 2.15 3.01
N TRP A 4 10.87 3.23 3.63
CA TRP A 4 11.35 4.41 2.90
C TRP A 4 12.57 4.19 2.01
N PRO A 5 13.58 3.39 2.40
CA PRO A 5 14.67 3.04 1.49
C PRO A 5 14.21 2.30 0.23
N VAL A 6 13.11 1.53 0.33
CA VAL A 6 12.48 0.85 -0.81
C VAL A 6 11.72 1.88 -1.66
N ILE A 7 10.84 2.69 -1.05
CA ILE A 7 10.01 3.68 -1.74
C ILE A 7 10.86 4.70 -2.50
N SER A 8 11.97 5.14 -1.90
CA SER A 8 12.89 6.10 -2.52
C SER A 8 13.80 5.50 -3.60
N GLY A 9 13.84 4.16 -3.74
CA GLY A 9 14.77 3.48 -4.63
C GLY A 9 16.23 3.50 -4.15
N PHE A 10 16.49 3.88 -2.89
CA PHE A 10 17.82 3.90 -2.31
C PHE A 10 18.36 2.50 -2.01
N ALA A 11 17.49 1.59 -1.54
CA ALA A 11 17.88 0.21 -1.29
C ALA A 11 17.96 -0.58 -2.61
N ASP A 12 19.01 -1.35 -2.79
CA ASP A 12 19.04 -2.39 -3.80
C ASP A 12 18.00 -3.49 -3.52
N PHE A 13 17.75 -4.35 -4.50
CA PHE A 13 16.69 -5.37 -4.41
C PHE A 13 16.85 -6.30 -3.19
N GLU A 14 18.08 -6.78 -2.92
CA GLU A 14 18.32 -7.71 -1.81
C GLU A 14 18.13 -7.06 -0.44
N ARG A 15 18.58 -5.82 -0.29
CA ARG A 15 18.34 -5.03 0.92
C ARG A 15 16.86 -4.68 1.10
N ALA A 16 16.18 -4.29 0.04
CA ALA A 16 14.74 -4.03 0.07
C ALA A 16 13.96 -5.28 0.51
N LYS A 17 14.25 -6.43 -0.08
CA LYS A 17 13.67 -7.72 0.28
C LYS A 17 13.95 -8.09 1.75
N SER A 18 15.21 -8.03 2.16
CA SER A 18 15.60 -8.31 3.55
C SER A 18 14.91 -7.40 4.56
N SER A 19 14.77 -6.12 4.22
CA SER A 19 14.11 -5.10 5.03
C SER A 19 12.62 -5.44 5.24
N LEU A 20 11.90 -5.78 4.17
CA LEU A 20 10.47 -6.11 4.25
C LEU A 20 10.21 -7.47 4.90
N GLU A 21 11.11 -8.45 4.73
CA GLU A 21 11.07 -9.71 5.48
C GLU A 21 11.28 -9.49 6.99
N ALA A 22 12.16 -8.56 7.37
CA ALA A 22 12.32 -8.17 8.77
C ALA A 22 11.04 -7.53 9.34
N VAL A 23 10.37 -6.67 8.58
CA VAL A 23 9.07 -6.10 8.97
C VAL A 23 8.05 -7.22 9.22
N LYS A 24 7.90 -8.14 8.27
CA LYS A 24 6.97 -9.28 8.40
C LYS A 24 7.25 -10.11 9.64
N ARG A 25 8.50 -10.44 9.87
CA ARG A 25 8.90 -11.34 10.96
C ARG A 25 8.85 -10.70 12.35
N LEU A 26 9.19 -9.42 12.47
CA LEU A 26 9.42 -8.76 13.77
C LEU A 26 8.33 -7.76 14.15
N LEU A 27 7.66 -7.16 13.17
CA LEU A 27 6.76 -6.04 13.41
C LEU A 27 5.30 -6.35 13.06
N ASN A 28 5.03 -7.32 12.18
CA ASN A 28 3.67 -7.64 11.76
C ASN A 28 2.87 -8.32 12.88
N THR A 29 1.61 -7.91 13.01
CA THR A 29 0.61 -8.50 13.90
C THR A 29 -0.73 -8.61 13.16
N ASP A 30 -1.71 -9.28 13.75
CA ASP A 30 -3.07 -9.37 13.17
C ASP A 30 -3.80 -8.01 13.09
N ASN A 31 -3.30 -6.99 13.79
CA ASN A 31 -3.87 -5.65 13.81
C ASN A 31 -3.06 -4.59 13.05
N GLY A 32 -2.04 -5.02 12.31
CA GLY A 32 -1.13 -4.16 11.56
C GLY A 32 0.31 -4.23 12.03
N ILE A 33 1.14 -3.32 11.52
CA ILE A 33 2.59 -3.33 11.68
C ILE A 33 2.99 -2.38 12.80
N LYS A 34 3.72 -2.90 13.80
CA LYS A 34 4.31 -2.11 14.89
C LYS A 34 5.36 -1.13 14.37
N LEU A 35 5.47 0.02 14.99
CA LEU A 35 6.45 1.02 14.60
C LEU A 35 7.88 0.60 14.94
N SER A 36 8.06 -0.10 16.08
CA SER A 36 9.35 -0.63 16.57
C SER A 36 9.13 -1.88 17.42
N TRP A 37 10.20 -2.64 17.65
CA TRP A 37 10.24 -3.78 18.56
C TRP A 37 11.69 -4.07 18.97
N PRO A 38 11.97 -4.43 20.25
CA PRO A 38 11.04 -4.39 21.38
C PRO A 38 10.74 -2.97 21.84
N GLY A 39 9.64 -2.77 22.59
CA GLY A 39 9.33 -1.52 23.24
C GLY A 39 10.25 -1.23 24.43
N PHE A 40 10.45 0.04 24.74
CA PHE A 40 11.17 0.46 25.96
C PHE A 40 10.31 0.15 27.20
N THR A 41 10.90 -0.51 28.18
CA THR A 41 10.19 -0.95 29.40
C THR A 41 10.26 0.04 30.54
N ARG A 42 11.06 1.11 30.41
CA ARG A 42 11.26 2.17 31.41
C ARG A 42 11.55 3.50 30.75
N TYR A 43 11.21 4.57 31.46
CA TYR A 43 11.57 5.92 31.03
C TYR A 43 13.10 6.11 31.02
N ASP A 44 13.60 6.67 29.93
CA ASP A 44 14.99 6.98 29.71
C ASP A 44 15.08 8.42 29.16
N PRO A 45 15.50 9.41 29.98
CA PRO A 45 15.55 10.81 29.57
C PRO A 45 16.53 11.08 28.42
N GLU A 46 17.57 10.23 28.25
CA GLU A 46 18.51 10.37 27.14
C GLU A 46 17.88 9.99 25.78
N LYS A 47 16.88 9.11 25.79
CA LYS A 47 16.14 8.69 24.59
C LYS A 47 14.87 9.51 24.36
N GLY A 48 14.49 10.34 25.33
CA GLY A 48 13.37 11.27 25.21
C GLY A 48 11.98 10.66 25.33
N GLY A 49 10.98 11.42 24.87
CA GLY A 49 9.57 11.17 25.14
C GLY A 49 9.02 9.83 24.67
N VAL A 50 9.62 9.16 23.68
CA VAL A 50 9.19 7.84 23.22
C VAL A 50 9.16 6.83 24.37
N THR A 51 10.10 6.91 25.30
CA THR A 51 10.22 6.01 26.45
C THR A 51 9.23 6.30 27.58
N SER A 52 8.46 7.40 27.47
CA SER A 52 7.40 7.72 28.44
C SER A 52 6.09 6.98 28.15
N TYR A 53 5.92 6.44 26.95
CA TYR A 53 4.78 5.60 26.64
C TYR A 53 4.99 4.17 27.13
N PRO A 54 3.95 3.47 27.58
CA PRO A 54 4.09 2.05 27.91
C PRO A 54 4.44 1.24 26.65
N PRO A 55 5.10 0.06 26.81
CA PRO A 55 5.35 -0.84 25.70
C PRO A 55 4.08 -1.16 24.92
N GLY A 56 4.16 -1.18 23.61
CA GLY A 56 3.02 -1.40 22.71
C GLY A 56 2.11 -0.18 22.50
N ALA A 57 2.46 0.99 23.03
CA ALA A 57 1.64 2.20 22.83
C ALA A 57 2.39 3.27 22.01
N LYS A 58 1.66 3.90 21.07
CA LYS A 58 2.16 4.98 20.21
C LYS A 58 3.50 4.62 19.57
N GLU A 59 4.49 5.50 19.69
CA GLU A 59 5.82 5.30 19.10
C GLU A 59 6.65 4.24 19.83
N ASN A 60 6.24 3.82 21.03
CA ASN A 60 6.92 2.78 21.79
C ASN A 60 6.37 1.37 21.51
N GLY A 61 6.51 0.90 20.29
CA GLY A 61 6.07 -0.43 19.88
C GLY A 61 4.57 -0.54 19.54
N GLY A 62 3.83 0.56 19.52
CA GLY A 62 2.45 0.59 19.06
C GLY A 62 2.34 0.39 17.55
N ILE A 63 1.16 -0.01 17.09
CA ILE A 63 0.82 -0.08 15.67
C ILE A 63 0.41 1.32 15.23
N PHE A 64 1.36 2.13 14.81
CA PHE A 64 1.11 3.51 14.38
C PHE A 64 0.61 3.50 12.95
N LEU A 65 -0.70 3.70 12.76
CA LEU A 65 -1.37 3.40 11.50
C LEU A 65 -0.90 4.26 10.33
N HIS A 66 -0.45 5.48 10.57
CA HIS A 66 0.06 6.36 9.52
C HIS A 66 1.23 5.75 8.71
N SER A 67 2.08 4.95 9.35
CA SER A 67 3.23 4.34 8.70
C SER A 67 2.93 3.01 8.00
N ASN A 68 1.81 2.38 8.28
CA ASN A 68 1.43 1.09 7.71
C ASN A 68 1.26 1.14 6.18
N PRO A 69 0.57 2.14 5.58
CA PRO A 69 0.48 2.27 4.13
C PRO A 69 1.82 2.39 3.39
N TRP A 70 2.86 2.93 4.04
CA TRP A 70 4.20 2.99 3.44
C TRP A 70 4.81 1.60 3.25
N VAL A 71 4.50 0.66 4.14
CA VAL A 71 4.95 -0.73 3.97
C VAL A 71 4.16 -1.40 2.86
N MET A 72 2.85 -1.16 2.75
CA MET A 72 2.03 -1.65 1.63
C MET A 72 2.61 -1.18 0.29
N ILE A 73 2.94 0.12 0.17
CA ILE A 73 3.57 0.68 -1.02
C ILE A 73 4.89 -0.03 -1.32
N ALA A 74 5.75 -0.20 -0.32
CA ALA A 74 7.03 -0.87 -0.49
C ALA A 74 6.88 -2.33 -0.97
N GLU A 75 5.90 -3.07 -0.42
CA GLU A 75 5.59 -4.44 -0.87
C GLU A 75 5.15 -4.48 -2.33
N THR A 76 4.30 -3.54 -2.76
CA THR A 76 3.88 -3.48 -4.17
C THR A 76 5.03 -3.17 -5.11
N MET A 77 6.03 -2.41 -4.68
CA MET A 77 7.24 -2.14 -5.48
C MET A 77 8.09 -3.39 -5.69
N LEU A 78 8.07 -4.33 -4.74
CA LEU A 78 8.72 -5.64 -4.88
C LEU A 78 7.81 -6.71 -5.53
N GLY A 79 6.56 -6.38 -5.87
CA GLY A 79 5.63 -7.31 -6.51
C GLY A 79 4.87 -8.22 -5.54
N ASN A 80 4.88 -7.94 -4.24
CA ASN A 80 4.25 -8.73 -3.20
C ASN A 80 2.78 -8.31 -2.98
N GLY A 81 1.91 -8.52 -3.96
CA GLY A 81 0.51 -8.07 -3.93
C GLY A 81 -0.31 -8.71 -2.79
N ASP A 82 -0.13 -9.99 -2.52
CA ASP A 82 -0.82 -10.68 -1.42
C ASP A 82 -0.49 -10.04 -0.07
N ARG A 83 0.79 -9.77 0.18
CA ARG A 83 1.25 -9.18 1.44
C ARG A 83 0.80 -7.73 1.59
N ALA A 84 0.84 -6.96 0.50
CA ALA A 84 0.35 -5.58 0.51
C ALA A 84 -1.14 -5.51 0.86
N PHE A 85 -1.94 -6.45 0.33
CA PHE A 85 -3.36 -6.54 0.62
C PHE A 85 -3.64 -7.10 2.02
N GLU A 86 -2.88 -8.07 2.50
CA GLU A 86 -2.91 -8.54 3.88
C GLU A 86 -2.75 -7.38 4.87
N TYR A 87 -1.73 -6.56 4.69
CA TYR A 87 -1.48 -5.38 5.53
C TYR A 87 -2.59 -4.33 5.43
N TYR A 88 -3.18 -4.16 4.24
CA TYR A 88 -4.35 -3.31 4.05
C TYR A 88 -5.54 -3.81 4.89
N GLN A 89 -5.84 -5.11 4.84
CA GLN A 89 -6.93 -5.71 5.60
C GLN A 89 -6.73 -5.60 7.11
N GLN A 90 -5.51 -5.77 7.59
CA GLN A 90 -5.18 -5.69 9.01
C GLN A 90 -5.51 -4.33 9.64
N ILE A 91 -5.45 -3.23 8.89
CA ILE A 91 -5.72 -1.88 9.41
C ILE A 91 -7.05 -1.29 8.91
N ASN A 92 -7.74 -1.94 7.99
CA ASN A 92 -9.00 -1.43 7.43
C ASN A 92 -10.10 -1.44 8.49
N PRO A 93 -10.71 -0.28 8.83
CA PRO A 93 -11.77 -0.22 9.84
C PRO A 93 -12.93 -1.17 9.54
N ALA A 94 -13.35 -1.28 8.27
CA ALA A 94 -14.45 -2.17 7.89
C ALA A 94 -14.14 -3.67 8.14
N ALA A 95 -12.87 -4.06 8.16
CA ALA A 95 -12.45 -5.42 8.48
C ALA A 95 -12.39 -5.70 9.99
N LYS A 96 -12.69 -4.71 10.84
CA LYS A 96 -12.69 -4.83 12.29
C LYS A 96 -14.10 -5.01 12.89
N ASN A 97 -15.14 -5.10 12.07
CA ASN A 97 -16.53 -5.22 12.56
C ASN A 97 -16.73 -6.42 13.47
N ASP A 98 -16.11 -7.57 13.18
CA ASP A 98 -16.22 -8.78 13.99
C ASP A 98 -15.43 -8.73 15.30
N SER A 99 -14.64 -7.69 15.50
CA SER A 99 -13.84 -7.45 16.72
C SER A 99 -14.00 -6.02 17.25
N ILE A 100 -15.18 -5.43 17.04
CA ILE A 100 -15.43 -4.02 17.38
C ILE A 100 -15.34 -3.76 18.90
N GLU A 101 -15.67 -4.74 19.74
CA GLU A 101 -15.54 -4.65 21.18
C GLU A 101 -14.08 -4.58 21.66
N VAL A 102 -13.13 -5.01 20.81
CA VAL A 102 -11.70 -4.89 21.07
C VAL A 102 -11.13 -3.63 20.43
N TYR A 103 -11.56 -3.34 19.20
CA TYR A 103 -11.04 -2.20 18.44
C TYR A 103 -11.55 -0.86 18.99
N GLU A 104 -12.81 -0.78 19.40
CA GLU A 104 -13.49 0.37 20.06
C GLU A 104 -13.38 1.71 19.30
N ILE A 105 -13.13 1.69 18.00
CA ILE A 105 -13.12 2.87 17.13
C ILE A 105 -14.29 2.77 16.15
N GLU A 106 -14.79 3.89 15.67
CA GLU A 106 -15.86 3.96 14.67
C GLU A 106 -15.52 3.08 13.46
N PRO A 107 -16.44 2.23 12.95
CA PRO A 107 -16.17 1.20 11.96
C PRO A 107 -15.80 1.76 10.55
N TYR A 108 -15.76 3.06 10.40
CA TYR A 108 -15.38 3.79 9.19
C TYR A 108 -14.19 4.73 9.41
N CYS A 109 -13.56 4.70 10.59
CA CYS A 109 -12.48 5.61 10.96
C CYS A 109 -11.17 4.86 11.23
N TYR A 110 -10.07 5.37 10.71
CA TYR A 110 -8.74 4.92 11.09
C TYR A 110 -8.32 5.52 12.43
N ALA A 111 -7.86 4.69 13.34
CA ALA A 111 -7.19 5.14 14.55
C ALA A 111 -5.85 5.81 14.23
N GLN A 112 -5.33 6.63 15.13
CA GLN A 112 -3.93 7.09 15.07
C GLN A 112 -2.98 5.90 15.31
N ASN A 113 -3.28 5.12 16.36
CA ASN A 113 -2.56 3.89 16.66
C ASN A 113 -3.51 2.83 17.24
N ILE A 114 -3.12 1.58 17.07
CA ILE A 114 -3.67 0.43 17.78
C ILE A 114 -2.61 -0.02 18.79
N LEU A 115 -3.04 -0.41 19.99
CA LEU A 115 -2.12 -0.93 20.99
C LEU A 115 -1.50 -2.26 20.51
N GLY A 116 -0.18 -2.34 20.55
CA GLY A 116 0.58 -3.50 20.07
C GLY A 116 0.57 -4.68 21.04
N ASP A 117 1.13 -5.80 20.61
CA ASP A 117 1.12 -7.08 21.33
C ASP A 117 1.94 -7.09 22.64
N GLU A 118 2.76 -6.08 22.88
CA GLU A 118 3.43 -5.86 24.17
C GLU A 118 2.53 -5.12 25.19
N HIS A 119 1.34 -4.65 24.77
CA HIS A 119 0.39 -3.97 25.66
C HIS A 119 -0.74 -4.91 26.09
N PRO A 120 -1.16 -4.86 27.39
CA PRO A 120 -2.26 -5.73 27.89
C PRO A 120 -3.57 -5.60 27.13
N GLN A 121 -3.85 -4.46 26.52
CA GLN A 121 -5.04 -4.21 25.70
C GLN A 121 -4.73 -4.28 24.20
N PHE A 122 -3.98 -5.29 23.78
CA PHE A 122 -3.65 -5.50 22.36
C PHE A 122 -4.89 -5.46 21.48
N GLY A 123 -4.84 -4.70 20.40
CA GLY A 123 -5.93 -4.53 19.43
C GLY A 123 -6.82 -3.32 19.66
N LEU A 124 -6.75 -2.67 20.85
CA LEU A 124 -7.53 -1.48 21.14
C LEU A 124 -7.04 -0.27 20.35
N GLY A 125 -7.92 0.35 19.56
CA GLY A 125 -7.66 1.57 18.82
C GLY A 125 -7.63 2.80 19.72
N ARG A 126 -6.78 3.77 19.39
CA ARG A 126 -6.62 5.02 20.15
C ARG A 126 -6.60 6.22 19.24
N ASN A 127 -7.20 7.31 19.70
CA ASN A 127 -7.20 8.60 19.01
C ASN A 127 -7.76 8.52 17.58
N SER A 128 -9.05 8.22 17.46
CA SER A 128 -9.78 8.30 16.18
C SER A 128 -9.71 9.72 15.59
N TRP A 129 -9.75 9.84 14.27
CA TRP A 129 -9.71 11.09 13.50
C TRP A 129 -8.37 11.87 13.52
N LEU A 130 -7.44 11.56 14.40
CA LEU A 130 -6.15 12.24 14.55
C LEU A 130 -5.03 11.53 13.79
N SER A 131 -5.20 11.33 12.48
CA SER A 131 -4.27 10.53 11.70
C SER A 131 -4.27 10.92 10.21
N GLY A 132 -3.10 10.89 9.60
CA GLY A 132 -2.97 10.90 8.12
C GLY A 132 -3.16 9.54 7.47
N THR A 133 -3.58 8.52 8.23
CA THR A 133 -3.71 7.13 7.75
C THR A 133 -4.69 7.01 6.59
N ALA A 134 -5.86 7.66 6.67
CA ALA A 134 -6.88 7.57 5.63
C ALA A 134 -6.35 8.00 4.26
N SER A 135 -5.68 9.14 4.18
CA SER A 135 -5.13 9.66 2.93
C SER A 135 -4.01 8.78 2.37
N TRP A 136 -3.12 8.30 3.22
CA TRP A 136 -2.05 7.40 2.80
C TRP A 136 -2.57 6.01 2.40
N THR A 137 -3.55 5.47 3.13
CA THR A 137 -4.17 4.19 2.77
C THR A 137 -4.95 4.29 1.46
N TYR A 138 -5.65 5.42 1.23
CA TYR A 138 -6.30 5.69 -0.05
C TYR A 138 -5.28 5.70 -1.21
N GLN A 139 -4.13 6.35 -1.02
CA GLN A 139 -3.07 6.34 -2.03
C GLN A 139 -2.47 4.95 -2.21
N ALA A 140 -2.16 4.24 -1.12
CA ALA A 140 -1.63 2.87 -1.20
C ALA A 140 -2.60 1.94 -1.94
N ALA A 141 -3.90 1.99 -1.62
CA ALA A 141 -4.90 1.18 -2.28
C ALA A 141 -5.05 1.54 -3.77
N THR A 142 -5.29 2.81 -4.10
CA THR A 142 -5.65 3.21 -5.46
C THR A 142 -4.46 3.31 -6.41
N GLN A 143 -3.33 3.84 -5.91
CA GLN A 143 -2.17 4.12 -6.78
C GLN A 143 -1.14 2.99 -6.80
N TYR A 144 -1.15 2.10 -5.80
CA TYR A 144 -0.12 1.06 -5.69
C TYR A 144 -0.69 -0.35 -5.70
N ILE A 145 -1.75 -0.68 -4.93
CA ILE A 145 -2.39 -2.00 -5.00
C ILE A 145 -3.19 -2.10 -6.31
N LEU A 146 -4.17 -1.21 -6.55
CA LEU A 146 -4.87 -1.16 -7.83
C LEU A 146 -3.99 -0.60 -8.96
N GLY A 147 -2.92 0.12 -8.63
CA GLY A 147 -1.88 0.53 -9.55
C GLY A 147 -2.32 1.57 -10.58
N ILE A 148 -3.29 2.44 -10.27
CA ILE A 148 -3.75 3.49 -11.20
C ILE A 148 -3.21 4.84 -10.72
N ARG A 149 -2.05 5.20 -11.25
CA ARG A 149 -1.24 6.31 -10.74
C ARG A 149 -1.24 7.52 -11.68
N PRO A 150 -1.67 8.70 -11.20
CA PRO A 150 -1.54 9.93 -11.96
C PRO A 150 -0.07 10.27 -12.22
N THR A 151 0.26 10.63 -13.46
CA THR A 151 1.55 11.15 -13.85
C THR A 151 1.37 12.40 -14.73
N HIS A 152 2.43 13.18 -14.95
CA HIS A 152 2.35 14.33 -15.84
C HIS A 152 2.05 13.93 -17.31
N ARG A 153 2.32 12.68 -17.71
CA ARG A 153 2.09 12.15 -19.07
C ARG A 153 0.77 11.43 -19.25
N GLY A 154 0.04 11.13 -18.17
CA GLY A 154 -1.21 10.37 -18.20
C GLY A 154 -1.38 9.49 -16.95
N LEU A 155 -2.20 8.46 -17.05
CA LEU A 155 -2.39 7.48 -15.97
C LEU A 155 -1.47 6.28 -16.19
N LEU A 156 -0.52 6.05 -15.27
CA LEU A 156 0.27 4.84 -15.24
C LEU A 156 -0.58 3.69 -14.69
N ILE A 157 -0.58 2.58 -15.40
CA ILE A 157 -1.23 1.31 -15.02
C ILE A 157 -0.15 0.33 -14.56
N ASP A 158 -0.11 0.03 -13.26
CA ASP A 158 0.88 -0.87 -12.65
C ASP A 158 0.26 -1.61 -11.46
N PRO A 159 -0.78 -2.45 -11.68
CA PRO A 159 -1.46 -3.17 -10.60
C PRO A 159 -0.52 -4.15 -9.90
N CYS A 160 -0.66 -4.22 -8.56
CA CYS A 160 -0.02 -5.22 -7.73
C CYS A 160 -1.05 -5.76 -6.73
N ILE A 161 -1.84 -6.73 -7.18
CA ILE A 161 -3.01 -7.27 -6.49
C ILE A 161 -2.73 -8.67 -5.93
N PRO A 162 -3.59 -9.20 -5.04
CA PRO A 162 -3.53 -10.59 -4.65
C PRO A 162 -3.61 -11.51 -5.87
N HIS A 163 -2.78 -12.56 -5.88
CA HIS A 163 -2.80 -13.55 -6.98
C HIS A 163 -4.17 -14.25 -7.11
N SER A 164 -4.95 -14.32 -6.03
CA SER A 164 -6.28 -14.93 -6.01
C SER A 164 -7.37 -14.09 -6.69
N TRP A 165 -7.10 -12.84 -7.05
CA TRP A 165 -8.09 -11.99 -7.74
C TRP A 165 -8.10 -12.26 -9.24
N ASP A 166 -9.28 -12.48 -9.80
CA ASP A 166 -9.50 -12.60 -11.25
C ASP A 166 -9.32 -11.25 -11.98
N GLY A 167 -9.37 -10.16 -11.24
CA GLY A 167 -9.25 -8.79 -11.73
C GLY A 167 -10.11 -7.82 -10.93
N PHE A 168 -10.30 -6.63 -11.48
CA PHE A 168 -11.16 -5.58 -10.92
C PHE A 168 -11.58 -4.58 -11.99
N SER A 169 -12.54 -3.73 -11.67
CA SER A 169 -12.93 -2.60 -12.51
C SER A 169 -12.91 -1.31 -11.71
N VAL A 170 -12.54 -0.21 -12.36
CA VAL A 170 -12.55 1.12 -11.74
C VAL A 170 -12.85 2.19 -12.77
N THR A 171 -13.65 3.18 -12.37
CA THR A 171 -13.84 4.42 -13.12
C THR A 171 -12.98 5.50 -12.48
N ARG A 172 -12.05 6.07 -13.24
CA ARG A 172 -11.16 7.14 -12.79
C ARG A 172 -11.42 8.41 -13.56
N VAL A 173 -11.78 9.47 -12.86
CA VAL A 173 -11.79 10.83 -13.43
C VAL A 173 -10.39 11.42 -13.24
N TYR A 174 -9.78 11.87 -14.31
CA TYR A 174 -8.47 12.51 -14.28
C TYR A 174 -8.41 13.65 -15.29
N ARG A 175 -8.09 14.86 -14.82
CA ARG A 175 -8.05 16.11 -15.61
C ARG A 175 -9.34 16.37 -16.42
N GLY A 176 -10.49 16.04 -15.85
CA GLY A 176 -11.80 16.23 -16.47
C GLY A 176 -12.22 15.15 -17.46
N ALA A 177 -11.36 14.20 -17.80
CA ALA A 177 -11.69 13.04 -18.62
C ALA A 177 -11.99 11.81 -17.77
N THR A 178 -12.76 10.86 -18.31
CA THR A 178 -13.18 9.64 -17.62
C THR A 178 -12.55 8.41 -18.25
N TYR A 179 -11.85 7.63 -17.43
CA TYR A 179 -11.23 6.35 -17.82
C TYR A 179 -12.00 5.22 -17.13
N LYS A 180 -12.61 4.33 -17.91
CA LYS A 180 -13.27 3.12 -17.43
C LYS A 180 -12.34 1.95 -17.66
N ILE A 181 -11.72 1.50 -16.59
CA ILE A 181 -10.60 0.55 -16.63
C ILE A 181 -11.08 -0.80 -16.10
N ALA A 182 -11.00 -1.84 -16.93
CA ALA A 182 -11.21 -3.23 -16.55
C ALA A 182 -9.86 -3.95 -16.56
N VAL A 183 -9.47 -4.49 -15.42
CA VAL A 183 -8.26 -5.30 -15.26
C VAL A 183 -8.65 -6.76 -15.14
N ARG A 184 -8.02 -7.63 -15.92
CA ARG A 184 -8.18 -9.09 -15.91
C ARG A 184 -6.87 -9.75 -15.50
N ASN A 185 -6.94 -10.79 -14.68
CA ASN A 185 -5.77 -11.52 -14.18
C ASN A 185 -5.88 -13.03 -14.48
N PRO A 186 -5.90 -13.44 -15.75
CA PRO A 186 -6.11 -14.84 -16.11
C PRO A 186 -4.96 -15.77 -15.72
N GLU A 187 -3.75 -15.21 -15.50
CA GLU A 187 -2.58 -15.98 -15.08
C GLU A 187 -2.40 -15.96 -13.55
N HIS A 188 -3.32 -15.34 -12.80
CA HIS A 188 -3.24 -15.23 -11.34
C HIS A 188 -1.86 -14.76 -10.84
N VAL A 189 -1.33 -13.70 -11.46
CA VAL A 189 -0.07 -13.07 -11.05
C VAL A 189 -0.34 -11.91 -10.10
N SER A 190 0.55 -11.67 -9.15
CA SER A 190 0.44 -10.47 -8.30
C SER A 190 0.84 -9.21 -9.03
N LYS A 191 1.76 -9.27 -10.00
CA LYS A 191 2.27 -8.12 -10.74
C LYS A 191 2.66 -8.50 -12.16
N GLY A 192 2.59 -7.53 -13.06
CA GLY A 192 2.98 -7.66 -14.48
C GLY A 192 1.82 -7.41 -15.42
N LEU A 193 2.13 -6.91 -16.62
CA LEU A 193 1.17 -6.60 -17.68
C LEU A 193 1.50 -7.40 -18.94
N ALA A 194 0.52 -8.13 -19.46
CA ALA A 194 0.58 -8.79 -20.75
C ALA A 194 0.14 -7.84 -21.87
N SER A 195 -0.93 -7.05 -21.67
CA SER A 195 -1.40 -6.05 -22.64
C SER A 195 -2.16 -4.92 -21.94
N VAL A 196 -2.17 -3.76 -22.62
CA VAL A 196 -3.04 -2.61 -22.30
C VAL A 196 -3.69 -2.15 -23.60
N GLU A 197 -5.01 -2.01 -23.60
CA GLU A 197 -5.79 -1.56 -24.74
C GLU A 197 -6.67 -0.38 -24.34
N SER A 198 -6.81 0.62 -25.22
CA SER A 198 -7.73 1.74 -25.06
C SER A 198 -8.61 1.83 -26.28
N ASP A 199 -9.94 1.78 -26.10
CA ASP A 199 -10.95 1.76 -27.18
C ASP A 199 -10.63 0.72 -28.27
N GLY A 200 -10.20 -0.49 -27.86
CA GLY A 200 -9.85 -1.60 -28.74
C GLY A 200 -8.50 -1.46 -29.46
N ARG A 201 -7.70 -0.43 -29.15
CA ARG A 201 -6.36 -0.24 -29.72
C ARG A 201 -5.29 -0.61 -28.68
N SER A 202 -4.40 -1.49 -29.06
CA SER A 202 -3.24 -1.85 -28.21
C SER A 202 -2.33 -0.64 -28.01
N LEU A 203 -1.90 -0.44 -26.78
CA LEU A 203 -0.95 0.60 -26.40
C LEU A 203 0.47 0.00 -26.26
N ASP A 204 1.45 0.76 -26.67
CA ASP A 204 2.85 0.43 -26.43
C ASP A 204 3.29 1.02 -25.08
N GLY A 205 3.13 0.22 -24.03
CA GLY A 205 3.47 0.58 -22.65
C GLY A 205 2.27 0.70 -21.69
N ALA A 206 2.58 1.14 -20.49
CA ALA A 206 1.65 1.12 -19.35
C ALA A 206 1.02 2.50 -19.03
N ILE A 207 1.28 3.53 -19.84
CA ILE A 207 0.77 4.89 -19.59
C ILE A 207 -0.38 5.18 -20.55
N LEU A 208 -1.59 5.33 -20.01
CA LEU A 208 -2.73 5.81 -20.77
C LEU A 208 -2.52 7.29 -21.12
N PRO A 209 -2.77 7.69 -22.40
CA PRO A 209 -2.62 9.07 -22.83
C PRO A 209 -3.57 10.00 -22.10
N LEU A 210 -3.22 11.29 -22.06
CA LEU A 210 -4.14 12.33 -21.63
C LEU A 210 -5.25 12.50 -22.67
N LEU A 211 -6.48 12.55 -22.19
CA LEU A 211 -7.67 12.89 -22.97
C LEU A 211 -8.07 14.32 -22.71
N GLU A 212 -8.82 14.90 -23.63
CA GLU A 212 -9.42 16.21 -23.43
C GLU A 212 -10.52 16.16 -22.34
N PRO A 213 -10.78 17.26 -21.62
CA PRO A 213 -11.86 17.31 -20.64
C PRO A 213 -13.20 16.87 -21.27
N SER A 214 -13.99 16.11 -20.51
CA SER A 214 -15.28 15.52 -20.89
C SER A 214 -15.19 14.31 -21.85
N GLU A 215 -14.02 13.96 -22.35
CA GLU A 215 -13.85 12.70 -23.08
C GLU A 215 -13.89 11.49 -22.14
N SER A 216 -14.18 10.34 -22.69
CA SER A 216 -14.10 9.06 -21.98
C SER A 216 -13.51 7.97 -22.87
N CYS A 217 -12.80 7.03 -22.26
CA CYS A 217 -12.31 5.83 -22.94
C CYS A 217 -12.58 4.57 -22.14
N GLU A 218 -12.73 3.46 -22.84
CA GLU A 218 -12.78 2.11 -22.28
C GLU A 218 -11.37 1.50 -22.33
N VAL A 219 -10.85 1.08 -21.17
CA VAL A 219 -9.51 0.52 -21.06
C VAL A 219 -9.60 -0.93 -20.61
N LEU A 220 -8.97 -1.82 -21.36
CA LEU A 220 -8.80 -3.22 -21.00
C LEU A 220 -7.34 -3.49 -20.69
N VAL A 221 -7.08 -3.99 -19.49
CA VAL A 221 -5.76 -4.38 -19.02
C VAL A 221 -5.74 -5.88 -18.78
N THR A 222 -4.77 -6.59 -19.34
CA THR A 222 -4.55 -7.99 -19.03
C THR A 222 -3.24 -8.13 -18.26
N MET A 223 -3.34 -8.63 -17.03
CA MET A 223 -2.18 -8.99 -16.23
C MET A 223 -1.59 -10.31 -16.69
N GLY A 224 -0.28 -10.47 -16.57
CA GLY A 224 0.42 -11.69 -16.98
C GLY A 224 1.92 -11.48 -17.02
N ARG A 225 2.64 -12.55 -17.33
CA ARG A 225 4.10 -12.50 -17.51
C ARG A 225 4.39 -11.77 -18.81
N ASP A 226 5.16 -10.71 -18.72
CA ASP A 226 5.54 -9.88 -19.85
C ASP A 226 6.34 -10.66 -20.89
N LYS A 227 5.78 -10.79 -22.07
CA LYS A 227 6.48 -11.36 -23.24
C LYS A 227 7.30 -10.32 -24.04
N LYS A 228 7.07 -9.02 -23.85
CA LYS A 228 7.66 -7.93 -24.64
C LYS A 228 8.36 -6.80 -23.83
N MET A 229 8.05 -6.63 -22.54
CA MET A 229 8.55 -5.49 -21.75
C MET A 229 9.91 -5.72 -21.05
N LYS A 230 10.70 -6.70 -21.46
CA LYS A 230 12.02 -7.00 -20.87
C LYS A 230 13.07 -5.88 -20.97
N ALA A 231 12.80 -4.79 -21.65
CA ALA A 231 13.81 -3.75 -21.94
C ALA A 231 13.59 -2.38 -21.28
N SER A 232 12.41 -2.08 -20.67
CA SER A 232 12.14 -0.72 -20.19
C SER A 232 12.01 -0.54 -18.68
N SER A 233 11.86 -1.61 -17.93
CA SER A 233 11.61 -1.52 -16.47
C SER A 233 12.88 -1.28 -15.63
N ALA A 234 14.05 -1.51 -16.17
CA ALA A 234 15.33 -1.30 -15.45
C ALA A 234 15.82 0.17 -15.47
N SER A 235 15.20 1.05 -16.27
CA SER A 235 15.67 2.43 -16.47
C SER A 235 14.72 3.53 -15.99
N GLN A 236 13.57 3.21 -15.41
CA GLN A 236 12.57 4.21 -14.98
C GLN A 236 12.33 4.27 -13.46
N ALA A 237 13.13 3.60 -12.66
CA ALA A 237 13.24 3.92 -11.26
C ALA A 237 14.02 5.25 -11.16
N VAL A 238 13.32 6.27 -10.64
CA VAL A 238 13.90 7.55 -10.19
C VAL A 238 14.28 8.56 -11.26
N ALA A 239 13.34 9.41 -11.61
CA ALA A 239 13.60 10.85 -11.73
C ALA A 239 12.42 11.61 -11.09
N VAL A 240 12.42 11.65 -9.76
CA VAL A 240 11.86 12.79 -9.04
C VAL A 240 13.02 13.77 -8.88
N LYS A 241 13.09 14.74 -9.75
CA LYS A 241 13.73 16.03 -9.53
C LYS A 241 12.66 17.08 -9.48
#